data_516568649a9a5364f2ed5431046e2897
#
_entry.id   516568649a9a5364f2ed5431046e2897
#
_cell.length_a   1.000
_cell.length_b   1.000
_cell.length_c   1.000
_cell.angle_alpha   90.00
_cell.angle_beta   90.00
_cell.angle_gamma   90.00
#
_symmetry.space_group_name_H-M   'P 1'
#
loop_
_entity.id
_entity.type
_entity.pdbx_description
1 polymer ?
#
loop_
_entity_poly.entity_id
_entity_poly.type
_entity_poly.pdbx_seq_one_letter_code
_entity_poly.pdbx_strand_id
1 'polypeptide(L)' 'MTRTAVDVLQEFHLRGISVAQWAKHNGFNPTLVYQVLRSRHVPTRGQSHRIAVALGLKKGFLEQDLSLMNQVAQ' A
#
# COMPACT_ATOMS: atom_id res chain seq x y z
N MET A 1 6.01 -7.20 10.76
CA MET A 1 6.92 -7.48 9.63
C MET A 1 6.34 -6.97 8.34
N THR A 2 7.19 -6.49 7.46
CA THR A 2 6.76 -6.03 6.14
C THR A 2 6.77 -7.19 5.16
N ARG A 3 5.92 -7.09 4.14
CA ARG A 3 5.85 -8.09 3.08
C ARG A 3 6.56 -7.58 1.85
N THR A 4 6.99 -8.49 0.99
CA THR A 4 7.55 -8.11 -0.31
C THR A 4 6.42 -8.06 -1.35
N ALA A 5 6.73 -7.44 -2.50
CA ALA A 5 5.77 -7.43 -3.60
C ALA A 5 5.42 -8.85 -4.05
N VAL A 6 6.39 -9.75 -4.01
CA VAL A 6 6.15 -11.15 -4.37
C VAL A 6 5.14 -11.78 -3.42
N ASP A 7 5.29 -11.53 -2.12
CA ASP A 7 4.35 -12.05 -1.12
C ASP A 7 2.94 -11.55 -1.38
N VAL A 8 2.79 -10.27 -1.70
CA VAL A 8 1.49 -9.68 -1.99
C VAL A 8 0.86 -10.34 -3.21
N LEU A 9 1.63 -10.49 -4.28
CA LEU A 9 1.13 -11.09 -5.51
C LEU A 9 0.73 -12.55 -5.31
N GLN A 10 1.49 -13.28 -4.51
CA GLN A 10 1.15 -14.66 -4.18
C GLN A 10 -0.17 -14.73 -3.41
N GLU A 11 -0.36 -13.87 -2.44
CA GLU A 11 -1.59 -13.84 -1.68
C GLU A 11 -2.79 -13.56 -2.59
N PHE A 12 -2.65 -12.58 -3.48
CA PHE A 12 -3.72 -12.26 -4.42
C PHE A 12 -4.05 -13.45 -5.31
N HIS A 13 -3.01 -14.14 -5.78
CA HIS A 13 -3.20 -15.33 -6.60
C HIS A 13 -3.97 -16.42 -5.84
N LEU A 14 -3.57 -16.65 -4.60
CA LEU A 14 -4.24 -17.67 -3.78
C LEU A 14 -5.67 -17.32 -3.47
N ARG A 15 -5.99 -16.04 -3.35
CA ARG A 15 -7.36 -15.58 -3.09
C ARG A 15 -8.18 -15.43 -4.36
N GLY A 16 -7.56 -15.58 -5.52
CA GLY A 16 -8.26 -15.43 -6.80
C GLY A 16 -8.70 -14.02 -7.11
N ILE A 17 -7.96 -13.02 -6.63
CA ILE A 17 -8.28 -11.62 -6.90
C ILE A 17 -7.17 -10.99 -7.72
N SER A 18 -7.53 -9.99 -8.52
CA SER A 18 -6.56 -9.26 -9.31
C SER A 18 -6.14 -7.99 -8.58
N VAL A 19 -4.95 -7.47 -8.94
CA VAL A 19 -4.47 -6.20 -8.42
C VAL A 19 -5.45 -5.09 -8.74
N ALA A 20 -6.01 -5.09 -9.95
CA ALA A 20 -6.97 -4.07 -10.35
C ALA A 20 -8.24 -4.11 -9.51
N GLN A 21 -8.74 -5.30 -9.22
CA GLN A 21 -9.90 -5.44 -8.35
C GLN A 21 -9.64 -4.89 -6.95
N TRP A 22 -8.49 -5.26 -6.39
CA TRP A 22 -8.10 -4.78 -5.07
C TRP A 22 -7.99 -3.26 -5.06
N ALA A 23 -7.35 -2.69 -6.09
CA ALA A 23 -7.16 -1.25 -6.18
C ALA A 23 -8.50 -0.51 -6.20
N LYS A 24 -9.41 -0.96 -7.05
CA LYS A 24 -10.74 -0.35 -7.15
C LYS A 24 -11.51 -0.46 -5.85
N HIS A 25 -11.44 -1.61 -5.21
CA HIS A 25 -12.15 -1.83 -3.96
C HIS A 25 -11.65 -0.89 -2.86
N ASN A 26 -10.37 -0.55 -2.90
CA ASN A 26 -9.76 0.31 -1.89
C ASN A 26 -9.66 1.78 -2.32
N GLY A 27 -10.20 2.12 -3.48
CA GLY A 27 -10.21 3.50 -3.95
C GLY A 27 -8.88 3.99 -4.48
N PHE A 28 -8.03 3.07 -4.92
CA PHE A 28 -6.72 3.42 -5.50
C PHE A 28 -6.74 3.29 -7.02
N ASN A 29 -5.89 4.07 -7.67
CA ASN A 29 -5.66 3.94 -9.10
C ASN A 29 -4.90 2.66 -9.37
N PRO A 30 -5.44 1.72 -10.17
CA PRO A 30 -4.77 0.44 -10.44
C PRO A 30 -3.38 0.60 -11.04
N THR A 31 -3.19 1.57 -11.94
CA THR A 31 -1.88 1.81 -12.55
C THR A 31 -0.85 2.15 -11.48
N LEU A 32 -1.25 2.98 -10.53
CA LEU A 32 -0.35 3.38 -9.45
C LEU A 32 -0.02 2.20 -8.53
N VAL A 33 -0.98 1.33 -8.29
CA VAL A 33 -0.73 0.13 -7.49
C VAL A 33 0.31 -0.76 -8.18
N TYR A 34 0.18 -0.95 -9.49
CA TYR A 34 1.17 -1.72 -10.24
C TYR A 34 2.54 -1.08 -10.16
N GLN A 35 2.62 0.25 -10.25
CA GLN A 35 3.89 0.95 -10.12
C GLN A 35 4.54 0.72 -8.77
N VAL A 36 3.74 0.78 -7.71
CA VAL A 36 4.25 0.54 -6.35
C VAL A 36 4.81 -0.88 -6.24
N LEU A 37 4.10 -1.86 -6.79
CA LEU A 37 4.53 -3.25 -6.73
C LEU A 37 5.81 -3.51 -7.53
N ARG A 38 6.06 -2.73 -8.57
CA ARG A 38 7.27 -2.86 -9.39
C ARG A 38 8.43 -2.04 -8.88
N SER A 39 8.16 -1.08 -8.00
CA SER A 39 9.18 -0.16 -7.54
C SER A 39 10.18 -0.87 -6.65
N ARG A 40 11.45 -0.54 -6.82
CA ARG A 40 12.51 -1.00 -5.92
C ARG A 40 12.57 -0.16 -4.66
N HIS A 41 12.02 1.02 -4.72
CA HIS A 41 12.04 1.95 -3.59
C HIS A 41 10.66 2.01 -2.97
N VAL A 42 10.63 2.02 -1.65
CA VAL A 42 9.36 2.13 -0.93
C VAL A 42 8.93 3.60 -0.94
N PRO A 43 7.70 3.89 -1.42
CA PRO A 43 7.23 5.26 -1.43
C PRO A 43 7.16 5.84 -0.03
N THR A 44 7.43 7.14 0.08
CA THR A 44 7.49 7.81 1.38
C THR A 44 6.31 8.74 1.65
N ARG A 45 5.54 9.07 0.62
CA ARG A 45 4.42 10.01 0.79
C ARG A 45 3.43 9.85 -0.35
N GLY A 46 2.28 10.50 -0.18
CA GLY A 46 1.24 10.53 -1.19
C GLY A 46 0.47 9.24 -1.28
N GLN A 47 -0.27 9.07 -2.37
CA GLN A 47 -1.09 7.89 -2.57
C GLN A 47 -0.25 6.63 -2.67
N SER A 48 0.94 6.72 -3.25
CA SER A 48 1.84 5.57 -3.34
C SER A 48 2.23 5.05 -1.96
N HIS A 49 2.47 5.95 -1.02
CA HIS A 49 2.75 5.57 0.36
C HIS A 49 1.55 4.83 0.97
N ARG A 50 0.36 5.37 0.77
CA ARG A 50 -0.86 4.75 1.31
C ARG A 50 -1.07 3.36 0.73
N ILE A 51 -0.80 3.20 -0.55
CA ILE A 51 -0.87 1.90 -1.21
C ILE A 51 0.13 0.92 -0.58
N ALA A 52 1.37 1.37 -0.40
CA ALA A 52 2.42 0.52 0.16
C ALA A 52 2.06 0.07 1.58
N VAL A 53 1.52 0.97 2.39
CA VAL A 53 1.09 0.64 3.75
C VAL A 53 -0.07 -0.35 3.71
N ALA A 54 -1.06 -0.09 2.85
CA ALA A 54 -2.23 -0.95 2.73
C ALA A 54 -1.88 -2.36 2.26
N LEU A 55 -0.87 -2.48 1.41
CA LEU A 55 -0.40 -3.78 0.93
C LEU A 55 0.53 -4.47 1.93
N GLY A 56 0.98 -3.77 2.96
CA GLY A 56 1.90 -4.32 3.93
C GLY A 56 3.34 -4.31 3.48
N LEU A 57 3.69 -3.52 2.46
CA LEU A 57 5.06 -3.42 1.97
C LEU A 57 5.96 -2.62 2.89
N LYS A 58 5.37 -1.80 3.74
CA LYS A 58 6.12 -1.03 4.72
C LYS A 58 5.26 -0.81 5.95
N LYS A 59 5.89 -0.57 7.06
CA LYS A 59 5.19 -0.10 8.25
C LYS A 59 4.89 1.38 8.06
N GLY A 60 3.72 1.79 8.53
CA GLY A 60 3.35 3.18 8.43
C GLY A 60 1.94 3.38 8.93
N PHE A 61 1.52 4.62 8.88
CA PHE A 61 0.19 5.00 9.32
C PHE A 61 -0.58 5.52 8.13
N LEU A 62 -1.87 5.23 8.10
CA LEU A 62 -2.76 5.85 7.15
C LEU A 62 -2.91 7.33 7.54
N GLU A 63 -3.43 8.11 6.61
CA GLU A 63 -3.50 9.55 6.77
C GLU A 63 -4.14 9.97 8.09
N GLN A 64 -5.19 9.28 8.51
CA GLN A 64 -5.87 9.60 9.76
C GLN A 64 -4.96 9.44 10.96
N ASP A 65 -4.17 8.37 10.96
CA ASP A 65 -3.26 8.11 12.06
C ASP A 65 -2.14 9.12 12.09
N LEU A 66 -1.66 9.54 10.93
CA LEU A 66 -0.63 10.56 10.84
C LEU A 66 -1.12 11.88 11.41
N SER A 67 -2.37 12.23 11.17
CA SER A 67 -2.94 13.45 11.71
C SER A 67 -2.93 13.44 13.22
N LEU A 68 -3.29 12.33 13.83
CA LEU A 68 -3.28 12.18 15.27
C LEU A 68 -1.86 12.29 15.82
N MET A 69 -0.90 11.67 15.17
CA MET A 69 0.48 11.71 15.60
C MET A 69 1.06 13.12 15.52
N ASN A 70 0.72 13.85 14.47
CA ASN A 70 1.18 15.21 14.32
C ASN A 70 0.66 16.09 15.44
N GLN A 71 -0.56 15.90 15.86
CA GLN A 71 -1.13 16.64 16.98
C GLN A 71 -0.41 16.33 18.29
N VAL A 72 -0.04 15.08 18.47
CA VAL A 72 0.64 14.66 19.69
C VAL A 72 2.09 15.14 19.68
N ALA A 73 2.73 15.09 18.52
CA ALA A 73 4.14 15.44 18.41
C ALA A 73 4.42 16.94 18.59
N GLN A 74 3.39 17.75 18.48
CA GLN A 74 3.53 19.18 18.65
C GLN A 74 3.01 19.61 20.02
#